data_3cbfacf8fd593b3830612f38473779a8
#
_entry.id   3cbfacf8fd593b3830612f38473779a8
#
_cell.length_a   1.000
_cell.length_b   1.000
_cell.length_c   1.000
_cell.angle_alpha   90.00
_cell.angle_beta   90.00
_cell.angle_gamma   90.00
#
_symmetry.space_group_name_H-M   'P 1'
#
loop_
_entity.id
_entity.type
_entity.pdbx_description
1 polymer ?
#
loop_
_entity_poly.entity_id
_entity_poly.type
_entity_poly.pdbx_seq_one_letter_code
_entity_poly.pdbx_strand_id
1 'polypeptide(L)'
;PHIDNNYDFAELLSEWLGELNVSHTGGRFYPKGQSEPTASLGLFFDWNYTGRGMLIAEVVEKGPFDTANTRVKAGTVIEKIDGVEITPDADYYTLLNNKARKKTLVSLFDPQTKEHWEEVIIPITNGAFSDLLYSRWVKQRAADVDRWSGGRLGYVHIESMGDDSFRSVYSDILGKYNNREGIV
;
A
#
# COMPACT_ATOMS: atom_id res chain seq x y z
N PRO A 1 -27.62 22.82 -21.34
CA PRO A 1 -26.63 22.59 -20.33
C PRO A 1 -25.50 23.59 -20.50
N HIS A 2 -25.11 24.26 -19.42
CA HIS A 2 -23.95 25.13 -19.44
C HIS A 2 -22.75 24.28 -19.03
N ILE A 3 -21.71 24.25 -19.89
CA ILE A 3 -20.45 23.62 -19.61
C ILE A 3 -19.49 24.74 -19.23
N ASP A 4 -19.22 24.88 -17.95
CA ASP A 4 -18.40 25.97 -17.43
C ASP A 4 -16.96 25.54 -17.11
N ASN A 5 -16.71 24.25 -17.08
CA ASN A 5 -15.39 23.68 -16.75
C ASN A 5 -15.16 22.31 -17.43
N ASN A 6 -13.92 21.82 -17.32
CA ASN A 6 -13.54 20.56 -17.97
C ASN A 6 -14.15 19.32 -17.29
N TYR A 7 -14.62 19.40 -16.05
CA TYR A 7 -15.32 18.29 -15.39
C TYR A 7 -16.70 18.10 -16.05
N ASP A 8 -17.47 19.18 -16.19
CA ASP A 8 -18.78 19.15 -16.83
C ASP A 8 -18.68 18.68 -18.30
N PHE A 9 -17.59 19.10 -18.99
CA PHE A 9 -17.33 18.63 -20.34
C PHE A 9 -17.02 17.12 -20.39
N ALA A 10 -16.22 16.60 -19.45
CA ALA A 10 -15.92 15.18 -19.38
C ALA A 10 -17.14 14.35 -19.03
N GLU A 11 -18.02 14.85 -18.15
CA GLU A 11 -19.29 14.21 -17.81
C GLU A 11 -20.22 14.14 -19.01
N LEU A 12 -20.41 15.25 -19.75
CA LEU A 12 -21.18 15.27 -20.99
C LEU A 12 -20.63 14.28 -22.03
N LEU A 13 -19.29 14.22 -22.19
CA LEU A 13 -18.67 13.24 -23.08
C LEU A 13 -18.93 11.80 -22.61
N SER A 14 -18.93 11.58 -21.31
CA SER A 14 -19.20 10.25 -20.73
C SER A 14 -20.64 9.81 -20.99
N GLU A 15 -21.61 10.72 -20.81
CA GLU A 15 -23.00 10.48 -21.13
C GLU A 15 -23.19 10.18 -22.63
N TRP A 16 -22.62 11.01 -23.49
CA TRP A 16 -22.71 10.82 -24.93
C TRP A 16 -22.08 9.52 -25.41
N LEU A 17 -20.92 9.15 -24.87
CA LEU A 17 -20.27 7.88 -25.17
C LEU A 17 -21.08 6.69 -24.63
N GLY A 18 -21.86 6.88 -23.57
CA GLY A 18 -22.79 5.89 -23.04
C GLY A 18 -23.89 5.48 -24.04
N GLU A 19 -24.31 6.40 -24.91
CA GLU A 19 -25.30 6.13 -25.97
C GLU A 19 -24.84 5.08 -26.99
N LEU A 20 -23.52 4.85 -27.08
CA LEU A 20 -22.96 3.81 -27.98
C LEU A 20 -23.24 2.40 -27.47
N ASN A 21 -23.74 2.23 -26.23
CA ASN A 21 -24.00 0.95 -25.61
C ASN A 21 -22.82 -0.05 -25.68
N VAL A 22 -21.60 0.46 -25.56
CA VAL A 22 -20.36 -0.31 -25.58
C VAL A 22 -19.71 -0.23 -24.20
N SER A 23 -19.20 -1.34 -23.70
CA SER A 23 -18.49 -1.36 -22.43
C SER A 23 -17.16 -0.58 -22.49
N HIS A 24 -16.75 0.00 -21.35
CA HIS A 24 -15.49 0.73 -21.18
C HIS A 24 -15.37 2.03 -21.99
N THR A 25 -16.50 2.64 -22.38
CA THR A 25 -16.53 3.99 -22.94
C THR A 25 -16.78 5.01 -21.84
N GLY A 26 -16.14 6.18 -21.94
CA GLY A 26 -16.35 7.29 -21.01
C GLY A 26 -15.30 8.38 -21.17
N GLY A 27 -15.65 9.60 -20.76
CA GLY A 27 -14.75 10.74 -20.66
C GLY A 27 -14.35 10.98 -19.20
N ARG A 28 -13.08 11.31 -18.94
CA ARG A 28 -12.62 11.71 -17.60
C ARG A 28 -11.66 12.88 -17.72
N PHE A 29 -11.82 13.85 -16.87
CA PHE A 29 -10.87 14.96 -16.77
C PHE A 29 -10.00 14.77 -15.51
N TYR A 30 -8.70 14.83 -15.73
CA TYR A 30 -7.72 14.85 -14.65
C TYR A 30 -7.03 16.22 -14.68
N PRO A 31 -7.31 17.09 -13.69
CA PRO A 31 -6.64 18.37 -13.64
C PRO A 31 -5.13 18.18 -13.51
N LYS A 32 -4.38 18.91 -14.29
CA LYS A 32 -2.95 19.07 -14.05
C LYS A 32 -2.80 19.97 -12.83
N GLY A 33 -2.94 19.41 -11.66
CA GLY A 33 -2.83 20.13 -10.39
C GLY A 33 -1.47 19.98 -9.79
N GLN A 34 -1.14 20.90 -8.92
CA GLN A 34 -0.07 20.77 -7.95
C GLN A 34 -0.52 19.75 -6.91
N SER A 35 -0.49 18.47 -7.23
CA SER A 35 -0.65 17.47 -6.18
C SER A 35 0.67 17.36 -5.45
N GLU A 36 0.64 17.52 -4.14
CA GLU A 36 1.75 17.14 -3.28
C GLU A 36 1.55 15.68 -2.87
N PRO A 37 2.03 14.72 -3.69
CA PRO A 37 1.77 13.33 -3.43
C PRO A 37 2.46 12.92 -2.13
N THR A 38 1.67 12.49 -1.17
CA THR A 38 2.16 11.95 0.09
C THR A 38 2.81 10.60 -0.14
N ALA A 39 4.00 10.40 0.40
CA ALA A 39 4.68 9.11 0.37
C ALA A 39 4.24 8.21 1.52
N SER A 40 4.51 6.91 1.40
CA SER A 40 4.26 5.92 2.45
C SER A 40 5.57 5.41 3.05
N LEU A 41 5.57 5.20 4.35
CA LEU A 41 6.63 4.52 5.09
C LEU A 41 6.51 2.99 5.03
N GLY A 42 5.41 2.45 4.47
CA GLY A 42 5.17 1.01 4.43
C GLY A 42 4.87 0.40 5.81
N LEU A 43 4.19 1.14 6.65
CA LEU A 43 3.91 0.77 8.03
C LEU A 43 2.43 0.86 8.35
N PHE A 44 1.98 0.03 9.31
CA PHE A 44 0.74 0.27 10.04
C PHE A 44 1.06 0.80 11.43
N PHE A 45 0.20 1.69 11.94
CA PHE A 45 0.36 2.33 13.24
C PHE A 45 -0.75 1.92 14.20
N ASP A 46 -0.44 1.91 15.49
CA ASP A 46 -1.43 1.75 16.55
C ASP A 46 -2.05 3.12 16.87
N TRP A 47 -3.24 3.34 16.38
CA TRP A 47 -3.99 4.60 16.58
C TRP A 47 -4.49 4.80 18.01
N ASN A 48 -4.40 3.79 18.88
CA ASN A 48 -4.71 3.91 20.30
C ASN A 48 -3.50 4.36 21.13
N TYR A 49 -2.33 4.49 20.51
CA TYR A 49 -1.14 4.96 21.18
C TYR A 49 -1.26 6.45 21.52
N THR A 50 -1.08 6.79 22.79
CA THR A 50 -1.23 8.17 23.32
C THR A 50 0.11 8.83 23.67
N GLY A 51 1.23 8.14 23.41
CA GLY A 51 2.57 8.67 23.64
C GLY A 51 3.00 9.65 22.55
N ARG A 52 4.22 10.19 22.68
CA ARG A 52 4.83 11.01 21.64
C ARG A 52 5.21 10.15 20.45
N GLY A 53 5.06 10.68 19.24
CA GLY A 53 5.36 9.99 18.01
C GLY A 53 4.28 8.99 17.60
N MET A 54 4.66 8.05 16.75
CA MET A 54 3.75 7.03 16.20
C MET A 54 4.27 5.64 16.49
N LEU A 55 3.48 4.84 17.21
CA LEU A 55 3.79 3.44 17.51
C LEU A 55 3.53 2.57 16.28
N ILE A 56 4.53 1.85 15.83
CA ILE A 56 4.42 0.91 14.73
C ILE A 56 3.70 -0.35 15.20
N ALA A 57 2.57 -0.66 14.58
CA ALA A 57 1.82 -1.89 14.80
C ALA A 57 2.35 -3.04 13.90
N GLU A 58 2.72 -2.73 12.66
CA GLU A 58 3.22 -3.73 11.70
C GLU A 58 4.17 -3.07 10.69
N VAL A 59 5.24 -3.77 10.34
CA VAL A 59 6.10 -3.46 9.20
C VAL A 59 5.61 -4.27 7.99
N VAL A 60 5.22 -3.59 6.92
CA VAL A 60 4.72 -4.27 5.72
C VAL A 60 5.87 -4.91 4.96
N GLU A 61 5.73 -6.19 4.65
CA GLU A 61 6.72 -6.97 3.90
C GLU A 61 7.10 -6.28 2.57
N LYS A 62 8.38 -6.23 2.27
CA LYS A 62 8.98 -5.50 1.13
C LYS A 62 8.78 -3.98 1.17
N GLY A 63 8.32 -3.44 2.28
CA GLY A 63 8.26 -2.01 2.53
C GLY A 63 9.62 -1.39 2.84
N PRO A 64 9.69 -0.05 2.97
CA PRO A 64 10.94 0.68 3.22
C PRO A 64 11.73 0.22 4.44
N PHE A 65 11.05 -0.29 5.47
CA PHE A 65 11.66 -0.80 6.69
C PHE A 65 11.82 -2.33 6.73
N ASP A 66 11.38 -3.05 5.70
CA ASP A 66 11.61 -4.50 5.60
C ASP A 66 12.94 -4.79 4.90
N THR A 67 14.03 -4.47 5.56
CA THR A 67 15.39 -4.65 5.06
C THR A 67 16.26 -5.32 6.12
N ALA A 68 17.32 -6.03 5.68
CA ALA A 68 18.22 -6.74 6.58
C ALA A 68 18.97 -5.82 7.58
N ASN A 69 19.07 -4.54 7.29
CA ASN A 69 19.84 -3.59 8.09
C ASN A 69 18.98 -2.75 9.05
N THR A 70 17.67 -2.88 8.99
CA THR A 70 16.79 -2.14 9.89
C THR A 70 16.69 -2.81 11.25
N ARG A 71 16.53 -2.00 12.29
CA ARG A 71 16.18 -2.45 13.66
C ARG A 71 14.69 -2.23 13.93
N VAL A 72 13.96 -1.66 12.99
CA VAL A 72 12.54 -1.32 13.13
C VAL A 72 11.67 -2.58 13.12
N LYS A 73 10.76 -2.66 14.08
CA LYS A 73 9.79 -3.75 14.26
C LYS A 73 8.49 -3.21 14.84
N ALA A 74 7.47 -4.03 14.93
CA ALA A 74 6.28 -3.71 15.71
C ALA A 74 6.66 -3.36 17.16
N GLY A 75 6.09 -2.30 17.71
CA GLY A 75 6.44 -1.74 19.01
C GLY A 75 7.52 -0.65 18.98
N THR A 76 8.18 -0.40 17.86
CA THR A 76 9.05 0.77 17.68
C THR A 76 8.20 2.04 17.49
N VAL A 77 8.65 3.17 18.01
CA VAL A 77 8.02 4.49 17.85
C VAL A 77 8.82 5.34 16.88
N ILE A 78 8.14 5.97 15.93
CA ILE A 78 8.72 7.03 15.10
C ILE A 78 8.49 8.36 15.84
N GLU A 79 9.58 9.03 16.19
CA GLU A 79 9.52 10.31 16.91
C GLU A 79 9.62 11.51 15.99
N LYS A 80 10.46 11.42 14.93
CA LYS A 80 10.70 12.54 14.00
C LYS A 80 10.86 12.04 12.56
N ILE A 81 10.51 12.93 11.64
CA ILE A 81 10.79 12.78 10.21
C ILE A 81 11.56 14.02 9.75
N ASP A 82 12.77 13.84 9.20
CA ASP A 82 13.70 14.90 8.81
C ASP A 82 13.89 15.97 9.90
N GLY A 83 14.00 15.52 11.15
CA GLY A 83 14.18 16.36 12.33
C GLY A 83 12.91 17.03 12.87
N VAL A 84 11.78 16.93 12.16
CA VAL A 84 10.49 17.48 12.61
C VAL A 84 9.81 16.49 13.55
N GLU A 85 9.49 16.92 14.75
CA GLU A 85 8.85 16.11 15.80
C GLU A 85 7.39 15.79 15.44
N ILE A 86 6.99 14.54 15.66
CA ILE A 86 5.61 14.10 15.48
C ILE A 86 4.90 14.24 16.83
N THR A 87 3.98 15.20 16.91
CA THR A 87 3.12 15.39 18.08
C THR A 87 1.77 14.70 17.87
N PRO A 88 1.02 14.38 18.95
CA PRO A 88 -0.28 13.69 18.82
C PRO A 88 -1.30 14.43 17.95
N ASP A 89 -1.21 15.77 17.91
CA ASP A 89 -2.13 16.61 17.13
C ASP A 89 -1.62 16.95 15.72
N ALA A 90 -0.42 16.49 15.37
CA ALA A 90 0.18 16.80 14.07
C ALA A 90 -0.30 15.82 12.98
N ASP A 91 -0.68 16.38 11.84
CA ASP A 91 -0.83 15.59 10.61
C ASP A 91 0.55 15.22 10.05
N TYR A 92 1.08 14.08 10.49
CA TYR A 92 2.39 13.60 10.04
C TYR A 92 2.45 13.31 8.54
N TYR A 93 1.33 13.11 7.86
CA TYR A 93 1.31 12.89 6.40
C TYR A 93 1.92 14.06 5.64
N THR A 94 1.78 15.28 6.16
CA THR A 94 2.38 16.48 5.56
C THR A 94 3.91 16.40 5.51
N LEU A 95 4.53 15.71 6.48
CA LEU A 95 5.98 15.50 6.53
C LEU A 95 6.46 14.52 5.44
N LEU A 96 5.53 13.77 4.85
CA LEU A 96 5.81 12.80 3.77
C LEU A 96 5.45 13.32 2.38
N ASN A 97 4.93 14.55 2.28
CA ASN A 97 4.62 15.16 0.99
C ASN A 97 5.88 15.30 0.13
N ASN A 98 5.78 14.85 -1.12
CA ASN A 98 6.89 14.86 -2.09
C ASN A 98 8.15 14.09 -1.66
N LYS A 99 8.06 13.16 -0.68
CA LYS A 99 9.19 12.35 -0.17
C LYS A 99 9.38 11.01 -0.88
N ALA A 100 8.43 10.58 -1.70
CA ALA A 100 8.57 9.32 -2.43
C ALA A 100 9.88 9.28 -3.23
N ARG A 101 10.62 8.17 -3.09
CA ARG A 101 11.92 7.93 -3.73
C ARG A 101 13.05 8.89 -3.30
N LYS A 102 12.88 9.62 -2.20
CA LYS A 102 13.92 10.49 -1.64
C LYS A 102 14.40 9.95 -0.30
N LYS A 103 15.68 10.12 -0.01
CA LYS A 103 16.22 9.79 1.31
C LYS A 103 15.54 10.64 2.38
N THR A 104 15.04 9.99 3.41
CA THR A 104 14.31 10.62 4.51
C THR A 104 14.90 10.09 5.82
N LEU A 105 15.29 10.99 6.70
CA LEU A 105 15.80 10.65 8.03
C LEU A 105 14.62 10.40 8.97
N VAL A 106 14.65 9.28 9.69
CA VAL A 106 13.62 8.93 10.66
C VAL A 106 14.28 8.70 12.02
N SER A 107 13.85 9.45 13.04
CA SER A 107 14.28 9.26 14.42
C SER A 107 13.33 8.29 15.12
N LEU A 108 13.87 7.29 15.78
CA LEU A 108 13.20 6.10 16.26
C LEU A 108 13.47 5.88 17.75
N PHE A 109 12.52 5.27 18.44
CA PHE A 109 12.59 4.95 19.86
C PHE A 109 12.03 3.57 20.12
N ASP A 110 12.75 2.76 20.90
CA ASP A 110 12.23 1.49 21.43
C ASP A 110 11.77 1.68 22.88
N PRO A 111 10.45 1.61 23.16
CA PRO A 111 9.92 1.79 24.50
C PRO A 111 10.39 0.71 25.51
N GLN A 112 10.81 -0.47 25.02
CA GLN A 112 11.26 -1.58 25.87
C GLN A 112 12.70 -1.38 26.33
N THR A 113 13.60 -1.08 25.39
CA THR A 113 15.04 -0.91 25.68
C THR A 113 15.41 0.51 26.07
N LYS A 114 14.52 1.49 25.81
CA LYS A 114 14.75 2.93 25.99
C LYS A 114 15.84 3.50 25.07
N GLU A 115 16.16 2.81 24.01
CA GLU A 115 17.12 3.25 23.02
C GLU A 115 16.50 4.20 22.00
N HIS A 116 17.27 5.20 21.60
CA HIS A 116 16.98 6.09 20.49
C HIS A 116 18.00 5.86 19.39
N TRP A 117 17.56 5.86 18.14
CA TRP A 117 18.46 5.79 16.98
C TRP A 117 17.82 6.46 15.77
N GLU A 118 18.59 6.56 14.71
CA GLU A 118 18.12 7.14 13.46
C GLU A 118 18.38 6.17 12.30
N GLU A 119 17.48 6.14 11.36
CA GLU A 119 17.64 5.41 10.10
C GLU A 119 17.31 6.34 8.92
N VAL A 120 18.03 6.16 7.82
CA VAL A 120 17.71 6.81 6.54
C VAL A 120 17.00 5.80 5.67
N ILE A 121 15.76 6.11 5.32
CA ILE A 121 14.93 5.26 4.47
C ILE A 121 14.55 5.98 3.18
N ILE A 122 14.00 5.24 2.24
CA ILE A 122 13.43 5.79 1.00
C ILE A 122 11.94 5.46 0.98
N PRO A 123 11.06 6.42 1.34
CA PRO A 123 9.61 6.21 1.28
C PRO A 123 9.15 5.86 -0.13
N ILE A 124 8.09 5.05 -0.21
CA ILE A 124 7.48 4.62 -1.46
C ILE A 124 6.26 5.47 -1.82
N THR A 125 5.81 5.39 -3.07
CA THR A 125 4.55 6.02 -3.48
C THR A 125 3.35 5.30 -2.86
N ASN A 126 2.22 5.99 -2.75
CA ASN A 126 0.97 5.35 -2.31
C ASN A 126 0.54 4.22 -3.25
N GLY A 127 0.78 4.34 -4.56
CA GLY A 127 0.54 3.23 -5.49
C GLY A 127 1.37 1.99 -5.14
N ALA A 128 2.69 2.16 -4.95
CA ALA A 128 3.55 1.04 -4.54
C ALA A 128 3.14 0.46 -3.17
N PHE A 129 2.68 1.30 -2.25
CA PHE A 129 2.16 0.80 -0.97
C PHE A 129 0.87 -0.01 -1.16
N SER A 130 -0.06 0.45 -2.02
CA SER A 130 -1.27 -0.30 -2.36
C SER A 130 -0.94 -1.67 -2.96
N ASP A 131 0.08 -1.77 -3.81
CA ASP A 131 0.53 -3.04 -4.39
C ASP A 131 1.07 -4.00 -3.31
N LEU A 132 1.79 -3.47 -2.31
CA LEU A 132 2.22 -4.27 -1.15
C LEU A 132 1.05 -4.76 -0.31
N LEU A 133 0.06 -3.90 -0.05
CA LEU A 133 -1.14 -4.26 0.70
C LEU A 133 -1.96 -5.32 -0.03
N TYR A 134 -2.08 -5.19 -1.34
CA TYR A 134 -2.74 -6.19 -2.18
C TYR A 134 -2.02 -7.54 -2.10
N SER A 135 -0.70 -7.55 -2.27
CA SER A 135 0.12 -8.76 -2.14
C SER A 135 -0.02 -9.41 -0.75
N ARG A 136 -0.04 -8.59 0.31
CA ARG A 136 -0.29 -9.03 1.70
C ARG A 136 -1.65 -9.69 1.83
N TRP A 137 -2.69 -9.08 1.27
CA TRP A 137 -4.05 -9.61 1.28
C TRP A 137 -4.12 -10.97 0.58
N VAL A 138 -3.55 -11.10 -0.62
CA VAL A 138 -3.49 -12.39 -1.37
C VAL A 138 -2.80 -13.47 -0.55
N LYS A 139 -1.65 -13.16 0.07
CA LYS A 139 -0.94 -14.10 0.95
C LYS A 139 -1.78 -14.56 2.13
N GLN A 140 -2.50 -13.63 2.77
CA GLN A 140 -3.40 -13.96 3.89
C GLN A 140 -4.52 -14.88 3.45
N ARG A 141 -5.15 -14.62 2.29
CA ARG A 141 -6.20 -15.51 1.75
C ARG A 141 -5.66 -16.90 1.44
N ALA A 142 -4.47 -16.99 0.85
CA ALA A 142 -3.82 -18.27 0.60
C ALA A 142 -3.54 -19.04 1.91
N ALA A 143 -3.05 -18.36 2.94
CA ALA A 143 -2.81 -18.96 4.25
C ALA A 143 -4.11 -19.40 4.95
N ASP A 144 -5.20 -18.62 4.81
CA ASP A 144 -6.50 -18.98 5.36
C ASP A 144 -7.06 -20.25 4.68
N VAL A 145 -7.00 -20.33 3.35
CA VAL A 145 -7.44 -21.52 2.60
C VAL A 145 -6.61 -22.74 2.98
N ASP A 146 -5.30 -22.61 3.07
CA ASP A 146 -4.41 -23.70 3.50
C ASP A 146 -4.79 -24.18 4.91
N ARG A 147 -4.93 -23.27 5.87
CA ARG A 147 -5.29 -23.58 7.26
C ARG A 147 -6.67 -24.24 7.37
N TRP A 148 -7.69 -23.67 6.73
CA TRP A 148 -9.07 -24.19 6.86
C TRP A 148 -9.28 -25.50 6.14
N SER A 149 -8.54 -25.75 5.06
CA SER A 149 -8.59 -27.04 4.34
C SER A 149 -7.67 -28.10 4.93
N GLY A 150 -6.86 -27.79 5.92
CA GLY A 150 -5.82 -28.70 6.42
C GLY A 150 -4.77 -29.02 5.36
N GLY A 151 -4.43 -28.04 4.51
CA GLY A 151 -3.46 -28.20 3.43
C GLY A 151 -3.97 -28.91 2.18
N ARG A 152 -5.27 -29.22 2.09
CA ARG A 152 -5.83 -29.95 0.95
C ARG A 152 -6.11 -29.09 -0.27
N LEU A 153 -6.44 -27.79 -0.06
CA LEU A 153 -6.76 -26.87 -1.14
C LEU A 153 -5.63 -25.85 -1.34
N GLY A 154 -5.41 -25.46 -2.59
CA GLY A 154 -4.61 -24.30 -2.97
C GLY A 154 -5.48 -23.06 -3.19
N TYR A 155 -4.87 -21.88 -3.12
CA TYR A 155 -5.52 -20.61 -3.43
C TYR A 155 -4.82 -19.92 -4.58
N VAL A 156 -5.55 -19.60 -5.63
CA VAL A 156 -5.05 -18.89 -6.81
C VAL A 156 -5.86 -17.64 -7.01
N HIS A 157 -5.19 -16.51 -7.15
CA HIS A 157 -5.81 -15.22 -7.31
C HIS A 157 -5.50 -14.61 -8.67
N ILE A 158 -6.54 -14.11 -9.33
CA ILE A 158 -6.43 -13.43 -10.63
C ILE A 158 -6.63 -11.94 -10.41
N GLU A 159 -5.54 -11.18 -10.52
CA GLU A 159 -5.57 -9.72 -10.33
C GLU A 159 -6.21 -9.00 -11.51
N SER A 160 -5.90 -9.43 -12.71
CA SER A 160 -6.40 -8.82 -13.95
C SER A 160 -6.53 -9.86 -15.06
N MET A 161 -7.38 -9.59 -16.03
CA MET A 161 -7.56 -10.47 -17.19
C MET A 161 -6.48 -10.20 -18.26
N GLY A 162 -5.22 -10.42 -17.89
CA GLY A 162 -4.07 -10.20 -18.75
C GLY A 162 -3.10 -11.40 -18.75
N ASP A 163 -2.10 -11.33 -19.61
CA ASP A 163 -1.12 -12.40 -19.81
C ASP A 163 -0.33 -12.74 -18.54
N ASP A 164 0.04 -11.73 -17.76
CA ASP A 164 0.79 -11.92 -16.51
C ASP A 164 -0.02 -12.69 -15.46
N SER A 165 -1.31 -12.36 -15.31
CA SER A 165 -2.20 -13.11 -14.40
C SER A 165 -2.43 -14.52 -14.88
N PHE A 166 -2.58 -14.74 -16.20
CA PHE A 166 -2.70 -16.07 -16.78
C PHE A 166 -1.46 -16.93 -16.49
N ARG A 167 -0.27 -16.39 -16.68
CA ARG A 167 0.99 -17.08 -16.38
C ARG A 167 1.14 -17.41 -14.91
N SER A 168 0.76 -16.49 -14.03
CA SER A 168 0.79 -16.70 -12.58
C SER A 168 -0.14 -17.85 -12.18
N VAL A 169 -1.39 -17.84 -12.67
CA VAL A 169 -2.37 -18.91 -12.42
C VAL A 169 -1.84 -20.25 -12.91
N TYR A 170 -1.32 -20.30 -14.13
CA TYR A 170 -0.77 -21.51 -14.71
C TYR A 170 0.40 -22.08 -13.88
N SER A 171 1.31 -21.18 -13.47
CA SER A 171 2.45 -21.54 -12.61
C SER A 171 2.00 -22.04 -11.23
N ASP A 172 1.01 -21.40 -10.63
CA ASP A 172 0.50 -21.77 -9.30
C ASP A 172 -0.21 -23.12 -9.34
N ILE A 173 -1.08 -23.36 -10.33
CA ILE A 173 -1.82 -24.63 -10.45
C ILE A 173 -0.89 -25.78 -10.75
N LEU A 174 -0.01 -25.66 -11.73
CA LEU A 174 0.86 -26.74 -12.17
C LEU A 174 2.15 -26.90 -11.36
N GLY A 175 2.56 -25.83 -10.66
CA GLY A 175 3.77 -25.82 -9.83
C GLY A 175 3.44 -25.90 -8.34
N LYS A 176 3.09 -24.78 -7.75
CA LYS A 176 2.93 -24.61 -6.30
C LYS A 176 1.86 -25.51 -5.68
N TYR A 177 0.76 -25.75 -6.39
CA TYR A 177 -0.41 -26.47 -5.90
C TYR A 177 -0.71 -27.77 -6.66
N ASN A 178 0.24 -28.29 -7.43
CA ASN A 178 0.06 -29.50 -8.27
C ASN A 178 -0.30 -30.76 -7.46
N ASN A 179 -0.03 -30.78 -6.17
CA ASN A 179 -0.29 -31.89 -5.26
C ASN A 179 -1.49 -31.66 -4.34
N ARG A 180 -2.27 -30.58 -4.57
CA ARG A 180 -3.48 -30.29 -3.81
C ARG A 180 -4.68 -31.01 -4.41
N GLU A 181 -5.69 -31.29 -3.57
CA GLU A 181 -6.92 -31.97 -4.00
C GLU A 181 -7.83 -31.05 -4.83
N GLY A 182 -7.66 -29.73 -4.69
CA GLY A 182 -8.42 -28.71 -5.43
C GLY A 182 -7.87 -27.31 -5.26
N ILE A 183 -8.47 -26.37 -6.01
CA ILE A 183 -8.05 -24.94 -6.06
C ILE A 183 -9.28 -24.08 -5.78
N VAL A 184 -9.08 -23.03 -5.00
CA VAL A 184 -10.02 -21.93 -4.73
C VAL A 184 -9.53 -20.68 -5.42
#